data_2b2c54494847c77a4ea2064607f50f21
#
_entry.id   2b2c54494847c77a4ea2064607f50f21
#
_cell.length_a   1.000
_cell.length_b   1.000
_cell.length_c   1.000
_cell.angle_alpha   90.00
_cell.angle_beta   90.00
_cell.angle_gamma   90.00
#
_symmetry.space_group_name_H-M   'P 1'
#
loop_
_entity.id
_entity.type
_entity.pdbx_description
1 polymer ?
#
loop_
_entity_poly.entity_id
_entity_poly.type
_entity_poly.pdbx_seq_one_letter_code
_entity_poly.pdbx_strand_id
1 'polypeptide(L)'
;MLGRADLGDQPLAQRQAEIETAAKAQNQQAETLAAALARAKQQTIDEPTNVGNWLRLAQAAAMADDNQTEIRALTTAREMTGDDVTVKSMLAEALSRAAGGQITVPARTLIASVLASSPDEPRALYLAGLAAYQDEDYARAVSIWQRLRTVSVDDAPWMSLLDDNIADAAAAGGIDIPEAQSRPGPDEADIAAAAEMSDEDRTAMIEGMVSGLAEKLAENPDDVEGWRRLGRAYEVLG
;
A
#
# COMPACT_ATOMS: atom_id res chain seq x y z
N MET A 1 21.92 28.86 6.25
CA MET A 1 22.27 27.44 6.54
C MET A 1 22.49 27.33 8.04
N LEU A 2 21.49 26.80 8.75
CA LEU A 2 21.62 26.53 10.19
C LEU A 2 21.80 25.02 10.31
N GLY A 3 23.02 24.58 10.68
CA GLY A 3 23.28 23.17 11.01
C GLY A 3 22.47 22.78 12.24
N ARG A 4 21.91 21.58 12.24
CA ARG A 4 21.26 20.99 13.41
C ARG A 4 22.35 20.69 14.46
N ALA A 5 22.26 21.35 15.59
CA ALA A 5 23.25 21.28 16.70
C ALA A 5 23.13 19.98 17.54
N ASP A 6 22.16 19.13 17.23
CA ASP A 6 21.79 17.91 17.96
C ASP A 6 22.34 16.62 17.32
N LEU A 7 22.99 16.70 16.16
CA LEU A 7 23.70 15.59 15.58
C LEU A 7 25.13 15.56 16.10
N GLY A 8 25.46 14.55 16.93
CA GLY A 8 26.82 14.30 17.40
C GLY A 8 27.81 14.30 16.23
N ASP A 9 28.94 14.93 16.42
CA ASP A 9 30.00 15.06 15.38
C ASP A 9 30.58 13.65 15.08
N GLN A 10 30.10 13.02 14.01
CA GLN A 10 30.63 11.73 13.57
C GLN A 10 31.95 11.98 12.81
N PRO A 11 33.03 11.25 13.14
CA PRO A 11 34.28 11.34 12.42
C PRO A 11 34.12 11.11 10.92
N LEU A 12 34.77 11.94 10.09
CA LEU A 12 34.67 11.87 8.61
C LEU A 12 34.95 10.44 8.09
N ALA A 13 35.86 9.71 8.71
CA ALA A 13 36.20 8.33 8.33
C ALA A 13 35.02 7.35 8.55
N GLN A 14 34.21 7.52 9.61
CA GLN A 14 33.03 6.70 9.84
C GLN A 14 31.94 6.99 8.80
N ARG A 15 31.69 8.26 8.50
CA ARG A 15 30.74 8.65 7.44
C ARG A 15 31.15 8.13 6.07
N GLN A 16 32.43 8.15 5.75
CA GLN A 16 32.93 7.58 4.49
C GLN A 16 32.73 6.06 4.43
N ALA A 17 33.02 5.33 5.51
CA ALA A 17 32.80 3.89 5.57
C ALA A 17 31.31 3.51 5.47
N GLU A 18 30.41 4.28 6.09
CA GLU A 18 28.97 4.10 5.98
C GLU A 18 28.47 4.36 4.53
N ILE A 19 28.93 5.43 3.89
CA ILE A 19 28.62 5.76 2.49
C ILE A 19 29.11 4.66 1.56
N GLU A 20 30.34 4.18 1.72
CA GLU A 20 30.89 3.08 0.91
C GLU A 20 30.09 1.78 1.10
N THR A 21 29.71 1.46 2.35
CA THR A 21 28.92 0.29 2.66
C THR A 21 27.52 0.39 2.05
N ALA A 22 26.87 1.55 2.17
CA ALA A 22 25.58 1.79 1.55
C ALA A 22 25.66 1.73 0.02
N ALA A 23 26.69 2.30 -0.59
CA ALA A 23 26.91 2.23 -2.04
C ALA A 23 27.13 0.79 -2.53
N LYS A 24 27.89 -0.03 -1.80
CA LYS A 24 28.08 -1.44 -2.12
C LYS A 24 26.77 -2.23 -2.02
N ALA A 25 26.00 -2.02 -0.96
CA ALA A 25 24.68 -2.65 -0.79
C ALA A 25 23.73 -2.28 -1.92
N GLN A 26 23.68 -0.99 -2.30
CA GLN A 26 22.85 -0.50 -3.40
C GLN A 26 23.27 -1.11 -4.75
N ASN A 27 24.57 -1.19 -5.04
CA ASN A 27 25.06 -1.83 -6.26
C ASN A 27 24.71 -3.32 -6.31
N GLN A 28 24.87 -4.04 -5.20
CA GLN A 28 24.51 -5.45 -5.11
C GLN A 28 23.01 -5.69 -5.28
N GLN A 29 22.19 -4.81 -4.75
CA GLN A 29 20.74 -4.83 -4.97
C GLN A 29 20.38 -4.58 -6.44
N ALA A 30 21.01 -3.59 -7.09
CA ALA A 30 20.81 -3.29 -8.51
C ALA A 30 21.20 -4.47 -9.41
N GLU A 31 22.34 -5.14 -9.14
CA GLU A 31 22.78 -6.35 -9.86
C GLU A 31 21.77 -7.50 -9.68
N THR A 32 21.24 -7.68 -8.48
CA THR A 32 20.23 -8.71 -8.19
C THR A 32 18.93 -8.45 -8.95
N LEU A 33 18.45 -7.21 -8.99
CA LEU A 33 17.27 -6.81 -9.75
C LEU A 33 17.47 -6.99 -11.27
N ALA A 34 18.63 -6.59 -11.80
CA ALA A 34 18.96 -6.77 -13.21
C ALA A 34 18.98 -8.26 -13.59
N ALA A 35 19.56 -9.13 -12.74
CA ALA A 35 19.58 -10.57 -12.96
C ALA A 35 18.15 -11.17 -12.90
N ALA A 36 17.31 -10.72 -11.98
CA ALA A 36 15.91 -11.15 -11.88
C ALA A 36 15.13 -10.76 -13.12
N LEU A 37 15.27 -9.52 -13.61
CA LEU A 37 14.64 -9.02 -14.81
C LEU A 37 15.11 -9.81 -16.06
N ALA A 38 16.42 -10.07 -16.19
CA ALA A 38 16.96 -10.86 -17.30
C ALA A 38 16.41 -12.30 -17.30
N ARG A 39 16.33 -12.93 -16.13
CA ARG A 39 15.74 -14.28 -15.97
C ARG A 39 14.26 -14.28 -16.35
N ALA A 40 13.48 -13.29 -15.89
CA ALA A 40 12.08 -13.19 -16.23
C ALA A 40 11.87 -12.96 -17.74
N LYS A 41 12.70 -12.13 -18.39
CA LYS A 41 12.71 -11.97 -19.85
C LYS A 41 12.98 -13.29 -20.57
N GLN A 42 13.97 -14.08 -20.12
CA GLN A 42 14.28 -15.37 -20.72
C GLN A 42 13.10 -16.34 -20.60
N GLN A 43 12.43 -16.39 -19.47
CA GLN A 43 11.26 -17.26 -19.26
C GLN A 43 10.11 -16.94 -20.22
N THR A 44 9.89 -15.67 -20.59
CA THR A 44 8.87 -15.32 -21.60
C THR A 44 9.28 -15.71 -23.01
N ILE A 45 10.57 -15.87 -23.31
CA ILE A 45 11.08 -16.38 -24.59
C ILE A 45 10.92 -17.89 -24.67
N ASP A 46 11.26 -18.60 -23.58
CA ASP A 46 11.22 -20.05 -23.51
C ASP A 46 9.77 -20.58 -23.54
N GLU A 47 8.87 -19.91 -22.85
CA GLU A 47 7.45 -20.27 -22.74
C GLU A 47 6.53 -19.05 -23.01
N PRO A 48 6.40 -18.60 -24.24
CA PRO A 48 5.68 -17.36 -24.57
C PRO A 48 4.18 -17.40 -24.30
N THR A 49 3.59 -18.59 -24.19
CA THR A 49 2.16 -18.80 -23.92
C THR A 49 1.84 -18.94 -22.43
N ASN A 50 2.84 -18.89 -21.56
CA ASN A 50 2.66 -18.97 -20.13
C ASN A 50 2.42 -17.58 -19.53
N VAL A 51 1.17 -17.26 -19.21
CA VAL A 51 0.76 -15.98 -18.60
C VAL A 51 1.56 -15.67 -17.32
N GLY A 52 1.82 -16.69 -16.50
CA GLY A 52 2.59 -16.52 -15.28
C GLY A 52 4.01 -15.96 -15.51
N ASN A 53 4.63 -16.27 -16.66
CA ASN A 53 5.95 -15.71 -17.02
C ASN A 53 5.85 -14.22 -17.34
N TRP A 54 4.80 -13.79 -18.04
CA TRP A 54 4.55 -12.39 -18.33
C TRP A 54 4.24 -11.58 -17.05
N LEU A 55 3.48 -12.14 -16.13
CA LEU A 55 3.22 -11.49 -14.84
C LEU A 55 4.49 -11.38 -13.99
N ARG A 56 5.36 -12.42 -13.97
CA ARG A 56 6.67 -12.34 -13.32
C ARG A 56 7.59 -11.31 -13.97
N LEU A 57 7.56 -11.21 -15.31
CA LEU A 57 8.30 -10.18 -16.03
C LEU A 57 7.82 -8.78 -15.66
N ALA A 58 6.50 -8.57 -15.59
CA ALA A 58 5.94 -7.29 -15.17
C ALA A 58 6.37 -6.92 -13.75
N GLN A 59 6.31 -7.87 -12.82
CA GLN A 59 6.75 -7.65 -11.44
C GLN A 59 8.25 -7.32 -11.35
N ALA A 60 9.09 -8.06 -12.06
CA ALA A 60 10.54 -7.80 -12.07
C ALA A 60 10.86 -6.43 -12.69
N ALA A 61 10.12 -6.05 -13.74
CA ALA A 61 10.26 -4.75 -14.41
C ALA A 61 9.81 -3.59 -13.49
N ALA A 62 8.70 -3.76 -12.77
CA ALA A 62 8.23 -2.78 -11.77
C ALA A 62 9.27 -2.54 -10.67
N MET A 63 9.88 -3.63 -10.15
CA MET A 63 10.94 -3.53 -9.14
C MET A 63 12.22 -2.87 -9.66
N ALA A 64 12.49 -2.97 -10.97
CA ALA A 64 13.64 -2.37 -11.63
C ALA A 64 13.34 -0.97 -12.21
N ASP A 65 12.15 -0.42 -11.97
CA ASP A 65 11.66 0.86 -12.53
C ASP A 65 11.67 0.89 -14.08
N ASP A 66 11.60 -0.30 -14.71
CA ASP A 66 11.50 -0.46 -16.18
C ASP A 66 10.02 -0.43 -16.60
N ASN A 67 9.41 0.77 -16.48
CA ASN A 67 7.99 0.99 -16.77
C ASN A 67 7.59 0.50 -18.18
N GLN A 68 8.49 0.61 -19.17
CA GLN A 68 8.21 0.19 -20.54
C GLN A 68 8.08 -1.34 -20.65
N THR A 69 8.97 -2.09 -20.01
CA THR A 69 8.90 -3.55 -19.98
C THR A 69 7.68 -4.02 -19.17
N GLU A 70 7.39 -3.37 -18.05
CA GLU A 70 6.20 -3.66 -17.23
C GLU A 70 4.90 -3.53 -18.04
N ILE A 71 4.69 -2.39 -18.70
CA ILE A 71 3.49 -2.13 -19.50
C ILE A 71 3.37 -3.14 -20.64
N ARG A 72 4.47 -3.45 -21.34
CA ARG A 72 4.45 -4.45 -22.40
C ARG A 72 4.06 -5.83 -21.89
N ALA A 73 4.66 -6.25 -20.79
CA ALA A 73 4.39 -7.55 -20.19
C ALA A 73 2.92 -7.67 -19.73
N LEU A 74 2.39 -6.63 -19.07
CA LEU A 74 0.99 -6.59 -18.64
C LEU A 74 0.01 -6.50 -19.83
N THR A 75 0.39 -5.79 -20.90
CA THR A 75 -0.43 -5.75 -22.11
C THR A 75 -0.53 -7.14 -22.74
N THR A 76 0.59 -7.86 -22.87
CA THR A 76 0.59 -9.24 -23.36
C THR A 76 -0.21 -10.18 -22.45
N ALA A 77 -0.01 -10.09 -21.13
CA ALA A 77 -0.76 -10.89 -20.17
C ALA A 77 -2.28 -10.64 -20.29
N ARG A 78 -2.71 -9.38 -20.46
CA ARG A 78 -4.11 -9.01 -20.68
C ARG A 78 -4.67 -9.62 -21.95
N GLU A 79 -3.93 -9.56 -23.07
CA GLU A 79 -4.35 -10.16 -24.36
C GLU A 79 -4.54 -11.69 -24.24
N MET A 80 -3.74 -12.35 -23.40
CA MET A 80 -3.82 -13.79 -23.16
C MET A 80 -4.95 -14.18 -22.19
N THR A 81 -5.25 -13.34 -21.20
CA THR A 81 -6.27 -13.60 -20.18
C THR A 81 -7.65 -13.02 -20.50
N GLY A 82 -7.74 -12.24 -21.58
CA GLY A 82 -8.98 -11.55 -21.95
C GLY A 82 -9.35 -10.46 -20.92
N ASP A 83 -10.48 -10.62 -20.28
CA ASP A 83 -11.02 -9.61 -19.36
C ASP A 83 -10.63 -9.83 -17.87
N ASP A 84 -9.47 -10.44 -17.59
CA ASP A 84 -9.01 -10.62 -16.22
C ASP A 84 -8.86 -9.27 -15.49
N VAL A 85 -9.60 -9.15 -14.39
CA VAL A 85 -9.74 -7.93 -13.59
C VAL A 85 -8.41 -7.52 -12.97
N THR A 86 -7.66 -8.49 -12.45
CA THR A 86 -6.38 -8.25 -11.77
C THR A 86 -5.34 -7.72 -12.75
N VAL A 87 -5.25 -8.33 -13.94
CA VAL A 87 -4.29 -7.89 -14.97
C VAL A 87 -4.63 -6.49 -15.47
N LYS A 88 -5.93 -6.18 -15.65
CA LYS A 88 -6.37 -4.82 -16.02
C LYS A 88 -6.01 -3.77 -14.97
N SER A 89 -6.24 -4.08 -13.68
CA SER A 89 -5.88 -3.15 -12.59
C SER A 89 -4.38 -2.94 -12.49
N MET A 90 -3.58 -4.00 -12.64
CA MET A 90 -2.11 -3.89 -12.68
C MET A 90 -1.64 -3.02 -13.85
N LEU A 91 -2.24 -3.19 -15.05
CA LEU A 91 -1.89 -2.38 -16.22
C LEU A 91 -2.27 -0.91 -16.02
N ALA A 92 -3.43 -0.63 -15.41
CA ALA A 92 -3.83 0.75 -15.10
C ALA A 92 -2.85 1.42 -14.14
N GLU A 93 -2.39 0.69 -13.12
CA GLU A 93 -1.37 1.16 -12.18
C GLU A 93 -0.03 1.42 -12.87
N ALA A 94 0.45 0.49 -13.70
CA ALA A 94 1.70 0.63 -14.45
C ALA A 94 1.67 1.85 -15.40
N LEU A 95 0.55 2.08 -16.09
CA LEU A 95 0.35 3.25 -16.94
C LEU A 95 0.39 4.56 -16.13
N SER A 96 -0.18 4.56 -14.94
CA SER A 96 -0.17 5.72 -14.06
C SER A 96 1.23 6.00 -13.51
N ARG A 97 1.96 4.96 -13.10
CA ARG A 97 3.35 5.06 -12.63
C ARG A 97 4.26 5.61 -13.73
N ALA A 98 4.14 5.10 -14.97
CA ALA A 98 4.90 5.58 -16.12
C ALA A 98 4.61 7.05 -16.47
N ALA A 99 3.43 7.56 -16.08
CA ALA A 99 3.04 8.95 -16.25
C ALA A 99 3.34 9.82 -14.99
N GLY A 100 4.24 9.38 -14.13
CA GLY A 100 4.61 10.14 -12.92
C GLY A 100 3.47 10.25 -11.90
N GLY A 101 2.60 9.24 -11.82
CA GLY A 101 1.46 9.20 -10.91
C GLY A 101 0.15 9.78 -11.49
N GLN A 102 0.19 10.35 -12.69
CA GLN A 102 -1.03 10.88 -13.34
C GLN A 102 -1.91 9.74 -13.88
N ILE A 103 -3.20 9.79 -13.56
CA ILE A 103 -4.16 8.80 -14.09
C ILE A 103 -4.55 9.18 -15.52
N THR A 104 -3.83 8.57 -16.46
CA THR A 104 -3.99 8.84 -17.89
C THR A 104 -5.33 8.34 -18.44
N VAL A 105 -5.76 8.83 -19.62
CA VAL A 105 -7.00 8.38 -20.27
C VAL A 105 -7.03 6.86 -20.48
N PRO A 106 -5.96 6.17 -20.94
CA PRO A 106 -5.93 4.72 -21.02
C PRO A 106 -6.10 4.03 -19.67
N ALA A 107 -5.46 4.55 -18.60
CA ALA A 107 -5.62 4.02 -17.25
C ALA A 107 -7.07 4.17 -16.75
N ARG A 108 -7.70 5.33 -16.95
CA ARG A 108 -9.11 5.59 -16.61
C ARG A 108 -10.07 4.60 -17.30
N THR A 109 -9.81 4.28 -18.57
CA THR A 109 -10.63 3.31 -19.30
C THR A 109 -10.54 1.90 -18.70
N LEU A 110 -9.34 1.47 -18.32
CA LEU A 110 -9.13 0.18 -17.64
C LEU A 110 -9.80 0.18 -16.27
N ILE A 111 -9.61 1.22 -15.46
CA ILE A 111 -10.23 1.37 -14.14
C ILE A 111 -11.75 1.28 -14.23
N ALA A 112 -12.36 2.02 -15.18
CA ALA A 112 -13.80 1.98 -15.38
C ALA A 112 -14.29 0.59 -15.79
N SER A 113 -13.56 -0.11 -16.67
CA SER A 113 -13.86 -1.49 -17.07
C SER A 113 -13.77 -2.48 -15.90
N VAL A 114 -12.76 -2.31 -15.03
CA VAL A 114 -12.59 -3.14 -13.84
C VAL A 114 -13.74 -2.93 -12.87
N LEU A 115 -14.06 -1.68 -12.51
CA LEU A 115 -15.10 -1.36 -11.55
C LEU A 115 -16.52 -1.69 -12.07
N ALA A 116 -16.71 -1.77 -13.39
CA ALA A 116 -17.97 -2.24 -13.97
C ALA A 116 -18.20 -3.74 -13.74
N SER A 117 -17.15 -4.55 -13.72
CA SER A 117 -17.24 -6.01 -13.51
C SER A 117 -16.96 -6.43 -12.06
N SER A 118 -16.15 -5.68 -11.35
CA SER A 118 -15.72 -5.92 -9.97
C SER A 118 -15.72 -4.60 -9.20
N PRO A 119 -16.90 -4.17 -8.70
CA PRO A 119 -17.06 -2.85 -8.10
C PRO A 119 -16.24 -2.59 -6.84
N ASP A 120 -15.73 -3.64 -6.20
CA ASP A 120 -14.96 -3.60 -4.96
C ASP A 120 -13.49 -4.01 -5.14
N GLU A 121 -12.99 -3.99 -6.39
CA GLU A 121 -11.57 -4.27 -6.65
C GLU A 121 -10.68 -3.17 -6.03
N PRO A 122 -9.82 -3.50 -5.05
CA PRO A 122 -9.18 -2.48 -4.22
C PRO A 122 -8.23 -1.55 -4.99
N ARG A 123 -7.45 -2.09 -5.92
CA ARG A 123 -6.50 -1.28 -6.71
C ARG A 123 -7.23 -0.31 -7.63
N ALA A 124 -8.31 -0.76 -8.27
CA ALA A 124 -9.10 0.10 -9.14
C ALA A 124 -9.85 1.18 -8.35
N LEU A 125 -10.35 0.88 -7.14
CA LEU A 125 -10.92 1.88 -6.25
C LEU A 125 -9.87 2.93 -5.84
N TYR A 126 -8.67 2.50 -5.45
CA TYR A 126 -7.60 3.44 -5.12
C TYR A 126 -7.28 4.38 -6.27
N LEU A 127 -7.06 3.82 -7.48
CA LEU A 127 -6.74 4.60 -8.67
C LEU A 127 -7.92 5.50 -9.12
N ALA A 128 -9.17 5.06 -8.94
CA ALA A 128 -10.34 5.88 -9.24
C ALA A 128 -10.47 7.08 -8.30
N GLY A 129 -10.19 6.88 -7.01
CA GLY A 129 -10.13 7.97 -6.04
C GLY A 129 -9.01 8.96 -6.38
N LEU A 130 -7.83 8.46 -6.74
CA LEU A 130 -6.71 9.31 -7.17
C LEU A 130 -7.05 10.09 -8.46
N ALA A 131 -7.76 9.47 -9.41
CA ALA A 131 -8.25 10.16 -10.59
C ALA A 131 -9.21 11.31 -10.26
N ALA A 132 -10.14 11.07 -9.34
CA ALA A 132 -11.08 12.11 -8.89
C ALA A 132 -10.33 13.24 -8.15
N TYR A 133 -9.36 12.90 -7.30
CA TYR A 133 -8.50 13.87 -6.62
C TYR A 133 -7.73 14.76 -7.61
N GLN A 134 -7.15 14.18 -8.66
CA GLN A 134 -6.43 14.90 -9.71
C GLN A 134 -7.35 15.80 -10.55
N ASP A 135 -8.64 15.46 -10.64
CA ASP A 135 -9.66 16.27 -11.28
C ASP A 135 -10.26 17.34 -10.35
N GLU A 136 -9.71 17.48 -9.11
CA GLU A 136 -10.20 18.37 -8.05
C GLU A 136 -11.64 18.02 -7.60
N ASP A 137 -12.17 16.83 -7.97
CA ASP A 137 -13.44 16.32 -7.48
C ASP A 137 -13.22 15.59 -6.13
N TYR A 138 -12.89 16.39 -5.12
CA TYR A 138 -12.52 15.90 -3.80
C TYR A 138 -13.64 15.12 -3.12
N ALA A 139 -14.90 15.54 -3.32
CA ALA A 139 -16.04 14.83 -2.76
C ALA A 139 -16.16 13.40 -3.31
N ARG A 140 -15.92 13.23 -4.59
CA ARG A 140 -15.91 11.94 -5.24
C ARG A 140 -14.68 11.11 -4.79
N ALA A 141 -13.50 11.72 -4.67
CA ALA A 141 -12.29 11.05 -4.17
C ALA A 141 -12.54 10.47 -2.77
N VAL A 142 -13.03 11.30 -1.84
CA VAL A 142 -13.37 10.87 -0.47
C VAL A 142 -14.38 9.72 -0.49
N SER A 143 -15.45 9.82 -1.27
CA SER A 143 -16.47 8.77 -1.35
C SER A 143 -15.92 7.43 -1.85
N ILE A 144 -15.06 7.46 -2.89
CA ILE A 144 -14.46 6.25 -3.45
C ILE A 144 -13.46 5.63 -2.45
N TRP A 145 -12.62 6.42 -1.83
CA TRP A 145 -11.65 5.93 -0.86
C TRP A 145 -12.27 5.45 0.44
N GLN A 146 -13.38 6.06 0.90
CA GLN A 146 -14.18 5.52 2.00
C GLN A 146 -14.78 4.15 1.66
N ARG A 147 -15.24 3.95 0.41
CA ARG A 147 -15.67 2.63 -0.05
C ARG A 147 -14.51 1.64 -0.01
N LEU A 148 -13.34 2.01 -0.54
CA LEU A 148 -12.14 1.18 -0.47
C LEU A 148 -11.81 0.78 0.96
N ARG A 149 -11.88 1.73 1.88
CA ARG A 149 -11.67 1.49 3.32
C ARG A 149 -12.65 0.44 3.88
N THR A 150 -13.92 0.53 3.49
CA THR A 150 -14.97 -0.40 3.97
C THR A 150 -14.76 -1.83 3.48
N VAL A 151 -14.28 -2.01 2.23
CA VAL A 151 -14.07 -3.34 1.63
C VAL A 151 -12.67 -3.92 1.90
N SER A 152 -11.78 -3.15 2.51
CA SER A 152 -10.42 -3.59 2.86
C SER A 152 -10.40 -4.23 4.25
N VAL A 153 -9.47 -5.18 4.44
CA VAL A 153 -9.19 -5.72 5.78
C VAL A 153 -8.52 -4.66 6.65
N ASP A 154 -8.79 -4.68 7.92
CA ASP A 154 -8.39 -3.62 8.87
C ASP A 154 -6.88 -3.41 9.00
N ASP A 155 -6.10 -4.46 8.86
CA ASP A 155 -4.64 -4.47 8.95
C ASP A 155 -3.94 -4.42 7.58
N ALA A 156 -4.64 -3.99 6.53
CA ALA A 156 -4.03 -3.87 5.22
C ALA A 156 -2.87 -2.84 5.24
N PRO A 157 -1.71 -3.17 4.64
CA PRO A 157 -0.52 -2.31 4.70
C PRO A 157 -0.71 -0.90 4.14
N TRP A 158 -1.71 -0.71 3.29
CA TRP A 158 -2.02 0.58 2.65
C TRP A 158 -3.02 1.42 3.42
N MET A 159 -3.53 0.94 4.56
CA MET A 159 -4.65 1.59 5.24
C MET A 159 -4.29 2.98 5.78
N SER A 160 -3.11 3.13 6.38
CA SER A 160 -2.63 4.43 6.85
C SER A 160 -2.53 5.44 5.71
N LEU A 161 -1.94 5.05 4.59
CA LEU A 161 -1.85 5.91 3.39
C LEU A 161 -3.24 6.26 2.84
N LEU A 162 -4.19 5.34 2.90
CA LEU A 162 -5.55 5.58 2.46
C LEU A 162 -6.27 6.60 3.37
N ASP A 163 -6.10 6.48 4.68
CA ASP A 163 -6.66 7.41 5.66
C ASP A 163 -6.06 8.82 5.48
N ASP A 164 -4.76 8.93 5.23
CA ASP A 164 -4.08 10.20 4.89
C ASP A 164 -4.66 10.83 3.61
N ASN A 165 -4.82 10.04 2.55
CA ASN A 165 -5.41 10.51 1.29
C ASN A 165 -6.85 10.98 1.45
N ILE A 166 -7.64 10.30 2.29
CA ILE A 166 -9.02 10.71 2.60
C ILE A 166 -9.01 12.06 3.34
N ALA A 167 -8.13 12.21 4.33
CA ALA A 167 -8.00 13.44 5.11
C ALA A 167 -7.56 14.62 4.23
N ASP A 168 -6.56 14.41 3.37
CA ASP A 168 -6.06 15.42 2.44
C ASP A 168 -7.16 15.87 1.45
N ALA A 169 -7.90 14.93 0.88
CA ALA A 169 -9.00 15.23 -0.04
C ALA A 169 -10.14 15.98 0.67
N ALA A 170 -10.45 15.60 1.89
CA ALA A 170 -11.47 16.27 2.68
C ALA A 170 -11.07 17.71 3.03
N ALA A 171 -9.82 17.91 3.46
CA ALA A 171 -9.29 19.23 3.74
C ALA A 171 -9.27 20.12 2.49
N ALA A 172 -8.82 19.58 1.33
CA ALA A 172 -8.79 20.31 0.06
C ALA A 172 -10.20 20.68 -0.44
N GLY A 173 -11.18 19.80 -0.21
CA GLY A 173 -12.58 20.01 -0.61
C GLY A 173 -13.44 20.74 0.41
N GLY A 174 -12.91 21.05 1.61
CA GLY A 174 -13.71 21.59 2.71
C GLY A 174 -14.83 20.66 3.17
N ILE A 175 -14.58 19.34 3.12
CA ILE A 175 -15.55 18.30 3.43
C ILE A 175 -15.38 17.90 4.89
N ASP A 176 -16.46 17.97 5.65
CA ASP A 176 -16.48 17.52 7.03
C ASP A 176 -16.64 15.99 7.07
N ILE A 177 -15.60 15.30 7.54
CA ILE A 177 -15.67 13.85 7.75
C ILE A 177 -15.95 13.61 9.23
N PRO A 178 -17.09 12.97 9.58
CA PRO A 178 -17.38 12.64 10.98
C PRO A 178 -16.25 11.81 11.59
N GLU A 179 -15.77 12.19 12.77
CA GLU A 179 -14.69 11.49 13.50
C GLU A 179 -14.93 9.99 13.72
N ALA A 180 -16.18 9.53 13.68
CA ALA A 180 -16.54 8.12 13.77
C ALA A 180 -15.99 7.24 12.62
N GLN A 181 -15.44 7.84 11.56
CA GLN A 181 -14.81 7.14 10.43
C GLN A 181 -13.27 7.17 10.50
N SER A 182 -12.69 7.99 11.37
CA SER A 182 -11.29 7.83 11.74
C SER A 182 -11.19 6.65 12.69
N ARG A 183 -10.41 5.62 12.32
CA ARG A 183 -10.17 4.49 13.24
C ARG A 183 -9.50 5.02 14.50
N PRO A 184 -9.91 4.58 15.68
CA PRO A 184 -9.13 4.79 16.87
C PRO A 184 -7.89 3.88 16.78
N GLY A 185 -6.86 4.35 16.12
CA GLY A 185 -5.50 3.86 16.32
C GLY A 185 -4.82 4.77 17.32
N PRO A 186 -3.78 4.29 18.02
CA PRO A 186 -2.99 5.15 18.90
C PRO A 186 -2.40 6.30 18.07
N ASP A 187 -2.66 7.54 18.51
CA ASP A 187 -2.02 8.71 17.90
C ASP A 187 -0.55 8.84 18.36
N GLU A 188 0.20 9.83 17.83
CA GLU A 188 1.60 10.02 18.22
C GLU A 188 1.76 10.28 19.72
N ALA A 189 0.76 10.90 20.37
CA ALA A 189 0.77 11.14 21.79
C ALA A 189 0.51 9.85 22.57
N ASP A 190 -0.38 8.98 22.09
CA ASP A 190 -0.63 7.66 22.67
C ASP A 190 0.61 6.75 22.55
N ILE A 191 1.30 6.80 21.40
CA ILE A 191 2.55 6.04 21.18
C ILE A 191 3.66 6.56 22.10
N ALA A 192 3.80 7.87 22.25
CA ALA A 192 4.77 8.46 23.16
C ALA A 192 4.46 8.15 24.61
N ALA A 193 3.18 8.23 25.02
CA ALA A 193 2.74 7.85 26.35
C ALA A 193 2.99 6.37 26.67
N ALA A 194 2.71 5.47 25.70
CA ALA A 194 2.99 4.05 25.85
C ALA A 194 4.51 3.73 25.92
N ALA A 195 5.37 4.55 25.29
CA ALA A 195 6.81 4.40 25.37
C ALA A 195 7.39 4.80 26.74
N GLU A 196 6.71 5.69 27.48
CA GLU A 196 7.07 6.12 28.82
C GLU A 196 6.49 5.24 29.94
N MET A 197 5.55 4.31 29.59
CA MET A 197 4.94 3.39 30.55
C MET A 197 5.92 2.32 31.01
N SER A 198 5.78 1.87 32.25
CA SER A 198 6.45 0.65 32.73
C SER A 198 5.96 -0.59 31.96
N ASP A 199 6.76 -1.67 31.95
CA ASP A 199 6.35 -2.91 31.29
C ASP A 199 5.07 -3.49 31.92
N GLU A 200 4.88 -3.31 33.22
CA GLU A 200 3.70 -3.73 33.99
C GLU A 200 2.45 -2.94 33.57
N ASP A 201 2.56 -1.61 33.48
CA ASP A 201 1.45 -0.73 33.08
C ASP A 201 1.08 -0.95 31.62
N ARG A 202 2.08 -1.19 30.76
CA ARG A 202 1.86 -1.52 29.33
C ARG A 202 1.11 -2.83 29.16
N THR A 203 1.48 -3.85 29.91
CA THR A 203 0.80 -5.15 29.90
C THR A 203 -0.65 -5.00 30.37
N ALA A 204 -0.89 -4.28 31.47
CA ALA A 204 -2.24 -4.02 31.98
C ALA A 204 -3.11 -3.24 30.97
N MET A 205 -2.52 -2.28 30.24
CA MET A 205 -3.22 -1.55 29.18
C MET A 205 -3.60 -2.47 28.01
N ILE A 206 -2.69 -3.35 27.59
CA ILE A 206 -2.95 -4.33 26.51
C ILE A 206 -4.02 -5.32 26.93
N GLU A 207 -3.96 -5.85 28.14
CA GLU A 207 -5.00 -6.74 28.70
C GLU A 207 -6.37 -6.06 28.72
N GLY A 208 -6.43 -4.78 29.11
CA GLY A 208 -7.65 -3.98 29.08
C GLY A 208 -8.24 -3.81 27.68
N MET A 209 -7.40 -3.56 26.68
CA MET A 209 -7.84 -3.45 25.29
C MET A 209 -8.35 -4.79 24.74
N VAL A 210 -7.67 -5.89 25.04
CA VAL A 210 -8.06 -7.25 24.64
C VAL A 210 -9.38 -7.65 25.28
N SER A 211 -9.56 -7.34 26.57
CA SER A 211 -10.81 -7.56 27.29
C SER A 211 -11.98 -6.78 26.71
N GLY A 212 -11.77 -5.49 26.40
CA GLY A 212 -12.78 -4.65 25.76
C GLY A 212 -13.16 -5.12 24.36
N LEU A 213 -12.21 -5.67 23.60
CA LEU A 213 -12.49 -6.30 22.30
C LEU A 213 -13.33 -7.58 22.51
N ALA A 214 -13.00 -8.41 23.49
CA ALA A 214 -13.75 -9.63 23.79
C ALA A 214 -15.21 -9.33 24.18
N GLU A 215 -15.45 -8.28 24.99
CA GLU A 215 -16.79 -7.83 25.36
C GLU A 215 -17.61 -7.38 24.14
N LYS A 216 -17.01 -6.55 23.26
CA LYS A 216 -17.66 -6.10 22.00
C LYS A 216 -18.02 -7.27 21.07
N LEU A 217 -17.16 -8.27 21.00
CA LEU A 217 -17.41 -9.47 20.18
C LEU A 217 -18.48 -10.39 20.79
N ALA A 218 -18.62 -10.39 22.10
CA ALA A 218 -19.73 -11.10 22.75
C ALA A 218 -21.09 -10.46 22.41
N GLU A 219 -21.13 -9.13 22.20
CA GLU A 219 -22.32 -8.40 21.75
C GLU A 219 -22.57 -8.56 20.24
N ASN A 220 -21.51 -8.79 19.43
CA ASN A 220 -21.58 -9.01 18.00
C ASN A 220 -20.85 -10.30 17.56
N PRO A 221 -21.45 -11.48 17.84
CA PRO A 221 -20.80 -12.78 17.63
C PRO A 221 -20.50 -13.12 16.17
N ASP A 222 -21.12 -12.45 15.21
CA ASP A 222 -20.94 -12.67 13.77
C ASP A 222 -19.70 -11.96 13.18
N ASP A 223 -18.98 -11.15 13.98
CA ASP A 223 -17.73 -10.48 13.57
C ASP A 223 -16.56 -11.46 13.58
N VAL A 224 -16.47 -12.27 12.51
CA VAL A 224 -15.41 -13.28 12.31
C VAL A 224 -14.02 -12.66 12.32
N GLU A 225 -13.86 -11.43 11.77
CA GLU A 225 -12.56 -10.74 11.73
C GLU A 225 -12.16 -10.20 13.10
N GLY A 226 -13.11 -9.71 13.86
CA GLY A 226 -12.91 -9.36 15.26
C GLY A 226 -12.43 -10.54 16.10
N TRP A 227 -13.05 -11.73 15.93
CA TRP A 227 -12.62 -12.96 16.59
C TRP A 227 -11.19 -13.39 16.20
N ARG A 228 -10.81 -13.23 14.93
CA ARG A 228 -9.43 -13.50 14.49
C ARG A 228 -8.42 -12.53 15.11
N ARG A 229 -8.78 -11.24 15.24
CA ARG A 229 -7.95 -10.23 15.92
C ARG A 229 -7.77 -10.58 17.38
N LEU A 230 -8.84 -10.94 18.05
CA LEU A 230 -8.80 -11.37 19.45
C LEU A 230 -7.90 -12.60 19.65
N GLY A 231 -7.98 -13.59 18.76
CA GLY A 231 -7.11 -14.77 18.80
C GLY A 231 -5.63 -14.41 18.68
N ARG A 232 -5.26 -13.52 17.73
CA ARG A 232 -3.87 -13.05 17.60
C ARG A 232 -3.40 -12.24 18.81
N ALA A 233 -4.28 -11.45 19.42
CA ALA A 233 -3.94 -10.68 20.61
C ALA A 233 -3.64 -11.60 21.80
N TYR A 234 -4.40 -12.68 21.96
CA TYR A 234 -4.11 -13.69 22.99
C TYR A 234 -2.82 -14.47 22.72
N GLU A 235 -2.47 -14.76 21.47
CA GLU A 235 -1.19 -15.40 21.12
C GLU A 235 0.03 -14.54 21.50
N VAL A 236 -0.11 -13.21 21.48
CA VAL A 236 0.95 -12.26 21.86
C VAL A 236 1.07 -12.11 23.38
N LEU A 237 -0.05 -12.25 24.09
CA LEU A 237 -0.08 -12.14 25.57
C LEU A 237 0.39 -13.43 26.27
N GLY A 238 0.44 -14.59 25.58
CA GLY A 238 0.87 -15.90 26.11
C GLY A 238 -0.29 -16.67 26.68
#